data_ff7718e9d243728bb54bc242a22573ae
#
_entry.id   ff7718e9d243728bb54bc242a22573ae
#
_cell.length_a   1.000
_cell.length_b   1.000
_cell.length_c   1.000
_cell.angle_alpha   90.00
_cell.angle_beta   90.00
_cell.angle_gamma   90.00
#
_symmetry.space_group_name_H-M   'P 1'
#
loop_
_entity.id
_entity.type
_entity.pdbx_description
1 polymer ?
#
loop_
_entity_poly.entity_id
_entity_poly.type
_entity_poly.pdbx_seq_one_letter_code
_entity_poly.pdbx_strand_id
1 'polypeptide(L)'
;FGPTFRAEKSYDTRHAAEFWMIEPEMAFADLNTYMDTAEAMTKYVIRYLLDNCPDELAFFNQFFDKGLIERLELVANSDFARVSYTDAIELLKKNDDNFQYKVSWGIDLQTEHERYLTEQVFKKPVFVTDYPKEIKAFYMRMNEDGKTVAAADMLVPGIGELIGGSQREE
;
A
#
# COMPACT_ATOMS: atom_id res chain seq x y z
N PHE A 1 -6.46 6.65 -16.41
CA PHE A 1 -7.32 5.54 -16.02
C PHE A 1 -7.58 4.65 -17.21
N GLY A 2 -7.14 3.39 -17.17
CA GLY A 2 -7.22 2.52 -18.32
C GLY A 2 -6.92 1.06 -18.02
N PRO A 3 -7.14 0.16 -19.01
CA PRO A 3 -6.87 -1.26 -18.88
C PRO A 3 -5.38 -1.54 -18.86
N THR A 4 -4.98 -2.47 -18.01
CA THR A 4 -3.61 -2.97 -17.87
C THR A 4 -3.62 -4.48 -18.04
N PHE A 5 -2.62 -5.01 -18.73
CA PHE A 5 -2.49 -6.45 -19.04
C PHE A 5 -1.18 -6.96 -18.48
N ARG A 6 -1.22 -8.10 -17.77
CA ARG A 6 -0.04 -8.77 -17.26
C ARG A 6 -0.12 -10.27 -17.53
N ALA A 7 0.93 -10.81 -18.18
CA ALA A 7 1.04 -12.23 -18.50
C ALA A 7 1.78 -12.99 -17.38
N GLU A 8 1.32 -12.83 -16.16
CA GLU A 8 1.89 -13.51 -15.00
C GLU A 8 1.19 -14.84 -14.75
N LYS A 9 1.97 -15.87 -14.35
CA LYS A 9 1.42 -17.12 -13.85
C LYS A 9 1.14 -17.00 -12.35
N SER A 10 0.13 -16.24 -11.99
CA SER A 10 -0.35 -16.15 -10.62
C SER A 10 -1.69 -16.87 -10.48
N TYR A 11 -1.82 -17.63 -9.39
CA TYR A 11 -3.01 -18.42 -9.07
C TYR A 11 -3.58 -18.02 -7.71
N ASP A 12 -3.58 -16.72 -7.43
CA ASP A 12 -4.14 -16.18 -6.20
C ASP A 12 -5.39 -15.33 -6.47
N THR A 13 -6.06 -14.90 -5.40
CA THR A 13 -7.32 -14.16 -5.47
C THR A 13 -7.16 -12.68 -5.78
N ARG A 14 -5.93 -12.17 -5.90
CA ARG A 14 -5.64 -10.74 -6.06
C ARG A 14 -5.07 -10.36 -7.42
N HIS A 15 -4.58 -11.33 -8.21
CA HIS A 15 -3.95 -11.08 -9.50
C HIS A 15 -4.86 -11.50 -10.64
N ALA A 16 -5.20 -10.56 -11.51
CA ALA A 16 -5.91 -10.80 -12.76
C ALA A 16 -5.01 -10.48 -13.96
N ALA A 17 -5.21 -11.17 -15.07
CA ALA A 17 -4.45 -10.92 -16.29
C ALA A 17 -4.85 -9.60 -16.99
N GLU A 18 -6.05 -9.11 -16.71
CA GLU A 18 -6.56 -7.81 -17.16
C GLU A 18 -7.21 -7.11 -15.96
N PHE A 19 -6.87 -5.85 -15.76
CA PHE A 19 -7.44 -4.99 -14.72
C PHE A 19 -7.30 -3.52 -15.11
N TRP A 20 -7.95 -2.64 -14.36
CA TRP A 20 -7.88 -1.20 -14.60
C TRP A 20 -7.03 -0.53 -13.52
N MET A 21 -6.18 0.40 -13.95
CA MET A 21 -5.33 1.19 -13.04
C MET A 21 -5.66 2.68 -13.11
N ILE A 22 -5.53 3.34 -11.95
CA ILE A 22 -5.48 4.80 -11.83
C ILE A 22 -4.00 5.15 -11.68
N GLU A 23 -3.44 5.84 -12.66
CA GLU A 23 -2.00 6.12 -12.74
C GLU A 23 -1.75 7.63 -12.91
N PRO A 24 -1.97 8.45 -11.86
CA PRO A 24 -1.74 9.88 -11.93
C PRO A 24 -0.24 10.19 -11.92
N GLU A 25 0.16 11.16 -12.75
CA GLU A 25 1.49 11.77 -12.74
C GLU A 25 1.32 13.26 -12.42
N MET A 26 2.06 13.75 -11.42
CA MET A 26 1.97 15.13 -10.96
C MET A 26 3.29 15.85 -11.21
N ALA A 27 3.27 16.91 -12.03
CA ALA A 27 4.43 17.77 -12.23
C ALA A 27 4.78 18.53 -10.94
N PHE A 28 6.09 18.70 -10.68
CA PHE A 28 6.63 19.46 -9.55
C PHE A 28 6.22 18.96 -8.16
N ALA A 29 5.81 17.70 -8.05
CA ALA A 29 5.43 17.07 -6.80
C ALA A 29 6.60 16.27 -6.20
N ASP A 30 6.75 16.36 -4.90
CA ASP A 30 7.66 15.53 -4.12
C ASP A 30 6.96 14.27 -3.56
N LEU A 31 7.72 13.43 -2.87
CA LEU A 31 7.19 12.21 -2.26
C LEU A 31 6.07 12.49 -1.24
N ASN A 32 6.17 13.59 -0.48
CA ASN A 32 5.13 13.95 0.49
C ASN A 32 3.83 14.35 -0.20
N THR A 33 3.91 15.15 -1.25
CA THR A 33 2.75 15.53 -2.08
C THR A 33 2.06 14.31 -2.68
N TYR A 34 2.84 13.33 -3.14
CA TYR A 34 2.31 12.05 -3.61
C TYR A 34 1.54 11.32 -2.49
N MET A 35 2.14 11.14 -1.31
CA MET A 35 1.49 10.44 -0.21
C MET A 35 0.22 11.14 0.26
N ASP A 36 0.23 12.46 0.40
CA ASP A 36 -0.95 13.25 0.78
C ASP A 36 -2.08 13.09 -0.24
N THR A 37 -1.75 13.10 -1.53
CA THR A 37 -2.73 12.92 -2.61
C THR A 37 -3.30 11.51 -2.62
N ALA A 38 -2.46 10.48 -2.46
CA ALA A 38 -2.89 9.08 -2.42
C ALA A 38 -3.81 8.81 -1.21
N GLU A 39 -3.48 9.35 -0.03
CA GLU A 39 -4.31 9.27 1.17
C GLU A 39 -5.66 9.97 0.95
N ALA A 40 -5.64 11.21 0.45
CA ALA A 40 -6.85 11.98 0.21
C ALA A 40 -7.77 11.31 -0.83
N MET A 41 -7.21 10.81 -1.92
CA MET A 41 -7.94 10.07 -2.96
C MET A 41 -8.61 8.82 -2.40
N THR A 42 -7.87 8.01 -1.66
CA THR A 42 -8.39 6.78 -1.07
C THR A 42 -9.55 7.07 -0.10
N LYS A 43 -9.37 8.03 0.79
CA LYS A 43 -10.42 8.46 1.72
C LYS A 43 -11.65 9.02 1.00
N TYR A 44 -11.44 9.80 -0.06
CA TYR A 44 -12.54 10.35 -0.86
C TYR A 44 -13.37 9.24 -1.51
N VAL A 45 -12.73 8.27 -2.16
CA VAL A 45 -13.43 7.16 -2.82
C VAL A 45 -14.21 6.32 -1.81
N ILE A 46 -13.60 6.00 -0.67
CA ILE A 46 -14.27 5.21 0.39
C ILE A 46 -15.46 5.97 0.96
N ARG A 47 -15.32 7.26 1.28
CA ARG A 47 -16.44 8.08 1.78
C ARG A 47 -17.57 8.17 0.76
N TYR A 48 -17.22 8.36 -0.52
CA TYR A 48 -18.22 8.36 -1.58
C TYR A 48 -19.04 7.06 -1.61
N LEU A 49 -18.38 5.90 -1.48
CA LEU A 49 -19.06 4.62 -1.44
C LEU A 49 -19.94 4.46 -0.19
N LEU A 50 -19.44 4.84 0.98
CA LEU A 50 -20.19 4.79 2.24
C LEU A 50 -21.46 5.65 2.18
N ASP A 51 -21.38 6.83 1.55
CA ASP A 51 -22.48 7.78 1.47
C ASP A 51 -23.50 7.46 0.35
N ASN A 52 -23.04 6.88 -0.77
CA ASN A 52 -23.87 6.73 -1.96
C ASN A 52 -24.24 5.29 -2.33
N CYS A 53 -23.59 4.28 -1.73
CA CYS A 53 -23.81 2.86 -2.01
C CYS A 53 -24.08 2.04 -0.73
N PRO A 54 -24.95 2.52 0.20
CA PRO A 54 -25.14 1.83 1.49
C PRO A 54 -25.77 0.44 1.35
N ASP A 55 -26.69 0.26 0.41
CA ASP A 55 -27.39 -1.01 0.21
C ASP A 55 -26.43 -2.08 -0.34
N GLU A 56 -25.59 -1.73 -1.30
CA GLU A 56 -24.58 -2.61 -1.86
C GLU A 56 -23.53 -2.98 -0.82
N LEU A 57 -23.07 -2.01 -0.04
CA LEU A 57 -22.11 -2.26 1.04
C LEU A 57 -22.71 -3.15 2.13
N ALA A 58 -23.98 -2.94 2.51
CA ALA A 58 -24.66 -3.81 3.46
C ALA A 58 -24.79 -5.24 2.93
N PHE A 59 -25.09 -5.41 1.65
CA PHE A 59 -25.15 -6.72 1.00
C PHE A 59 -23.78 -7.42 1.04
N PHE A 60 -22.71 -6.74 0.62
CA PHE A 60 -21.37 -7.32 0.65
C PHE A 60 -20.90 -7.62 2.08
N ASN A 61 -21.17 -6.73 3.02
CA ASN A 61 -20.82 -6.91 4.42
C ASN A 61 -21.54 -8.11 5.06
N GLN A 62 -22.78 -8.36 4.65
CA GLN A 62 -23.57 -9.47 5.19
C GLN A 62 -23.18 -10.81 4.59
N PHE A 63 -22.97 -10.89 3.28
CA PHE A 63 -22.88 -12.15 2.54
C PHE A 63 -21.45 -12.56 2.13
N PHE A 64 -20.50 -11.60 2.06
CA PHE A 64 -19.15 -11.84 1.55
C PHE A 64 -18.06 -11.53 2.58
N ASP A 65 -18.14 -10.41 3.28
CA ASP A 65 -17.10 -9.97 4.21
C ASP A 65 -17.70 -9.19 5.38
N LYS A 66 -17.95 -9.85 6.48
CA LYS A 66 -18.60 -9.31 7.67
C LYS A 66 -17.87 -8.15 8.35
N GLY A 67 -16.63 -7.87 7.99
CA GLY A 67 -15.82 -6.76 8.49
C GLY A 67 -15.64 -5.61 7.49
N LEU A 68 -16.31 -5.68 6.33
CA LEU A 68 -16.08 -4.74 5.24
C LEU A 68 -16.33 -3.28 5.64
N ILE A 69 -17.51 -2.95 6.15
CA ILE A 69 -17.88 -1.57 6.50
C ILE A 69 -16.96 -1.03 7.59
N GLU A 70 -16.73 -1.79 8.66
CA GLU A 70 -15.84 -1.39 9.75
C GLU A 70 -14.43 -1.07 9.25
N ARG A 71 -13.90 -1.90 8.33
CA ARG A 71 -12.58 -1.69 7.74
C ARG A 71 -12.54 -0.45 6.84
N LEU A 72 -13.59 -0.22 6.02
CA LEU A 72 -13.71 0.99 5.20
C LEU A 72 -13.78 2.26 6.07
N GLU A 73 -14.57 2.23 7.14
CA GLU A 73 -14.66 3.34 8.11
C GLU A 73 -13.32 3.59 8.80
N LEU A 74 -12.61 2.53 9.21
CA LEU A 74 -11.28 2.65 9.78
C LEU A 74 -10.33 3.38 8.82
N VAL A 75 -10.27 2.97 7.56
CA VAL A 75 -9.41 3.60 6.55
C VAL A 75 -9.82 5.06 6.31
N ALA A 76 -11.12 5.33 6.11
CA ALA A 76 -11.61 6.68 5.83
C ALA A 76 -11.36 7.69 6.97
N ASN A 77 -11.30 7.23 8.23
CA ASN A 77 -11.19 8.08 9.41
C ASN A 77 -9.80 8.08 10.07
N SER A 78 -8.88 7.23 9.62
CA SER A 78 -7.51 7.18 10.16
C SER A 78 -6.61 8.23 9.50
N ASP A 79 -5.68 8.80 10.25
CA ASP A 79 -4.47 9.41 9.69
C ASP A 79 -3.50 8.30 9.35
N PHE A 80 -3.03 8.24 8.10
CA PHE A 80 -2.16 7.16 7.66
C PHE A 80 -0.78 7.31 8.29
N ALA A 81 -0.24 6.23 8.81
CA ALA A 81 1.12 6.22 9.35
C ALA A 81 2.14 6.33 8.20
N ARG A 82 3.34 6.83 8.51
CA ARG A 82 4.48 6.85 7.61
C ARG A 82 5.67 6.25 8.32
N VAL A 83 6.35 5.32 7.69
CA VAL A 83 7.52 4.63 8.25
C VAL A 83 8.52 4.37 7.13
N SER A 84 9.83 4.55 7.41
CA SER A 84 10.84 4.17 6.44
C SER A 84 10.91 2.64 6.30
N TYR A 85 11.32 2.15 5.13
CA TYR A 85 11.56 0.73 4.92
C TYR A 85 12.54 0.17 5.96
N THR A 86 13.59 0.91 6.29
CA THR A 86 14.58 0.50 7.30
C THR A 86 13.94 0.31 8.67
N ASP A 87 13.12 1.26 9.11
CA ASP A 87 12.43 1.15 10.40
C ASP A 87 11.36 0.04 10.37
N ALA A 88 10.66 -0.11 9.23
CA ALA A 88 9.70 -1.20 9.04
C ALA A 88 10.37 -2.57 9.18
N ILE A 89 11.56 -2.77 8.59
CA ILE A 89 12.36 -3.99 8.76
C ILE A 89 12.70 -4.23 10.23
N GLU A 90 13.10 -3.21 10.98
CA GLU A 90 13.40 -3.37 12.42
C GLU A 90 12.15 -3.71 13.25
N LEU A 91 10.98 -3.21 12.86
CA LEU A 91 9.71 -3.59 13.49
C LEU A 91 9.34 -5.05 13.18
N LEU A 92 9.51 -5.47 11.93
CA LEU A 92 9.22 -6.83 11.47
C LEU A 92 10.16 -7.86 12.11
N LYS A 93 11.45 -7.57 12.24
CA LYS A 93 12.43 -8.45 12.90
C LYS A 93 12.02 -8.87 14.30
N LYS A 94 11.27 -8.04 15.03
CA LYS A 94 10.78 -8.38 16.37
C LYS A 94 9.80 -9.55 16.39
N ASN A 95 9.23 -9.90 15.23
CA ASN A 95 8.28 -11.00 15.06
C ASN A 95 8.76 -12.03 14.03
N ASP A 96 10.03 -12.01 13.64
CA ASP A 96 10.59 -12.80 12.54
C ASP A 96 10.35 -14.31 12.68
N ASP A 97 10.37 -14.83 13.92
CA ASP A 97 10.14 -16.25 14.18
C ASP A 97 8.75 -16.74 13.73
N ASN A 98 7.78 -15.86 13.67
CA ASN A 98 6.40 -16.17 13.28
C ASN A 98 6.14 -15.99 11.77
N PHE A 99 7.09 -15.47 10.99
CA PHE A 99 6.94 -15.32 9.56
C PHE A 99 7.44 -16.53 8.79
N GLN A 100 6.74 -16.85 7.71
CA GLN A 100 7.17 -17.87 6.75
C GLN A 100 8.41 -17.40 5.99
N TYR A 101 8.43 -16.14 5.59
CA TYR A 101 9.54 -15.50 4.89
C TYR A 101 10.34 -14.64 5.87
N LYS A 102 11.62 -15.02 6.07
CA LYS A 102 12.49 -14.35 7.02
C LYS A 102 12.84 -12.92 6.61
N VAL A 103 12.91 -12.05 7.59
CA VAL A 103 13.08 -10.62 7.40
C VAL A 103 14.57 -10.25 7.39
N SER A 104 15.02 -9.62 6.31
CA SER A 104 16.33 -8.97 6.23
C SER A 104 16.23 -7.69 5.41
N TRP A 105 17.16 -6.76 5.63
CA TRP A 105 17.19 -5.54 4.84
C TRP A 105 17.50 -5.86 3.36
N GLY A 106 16.74 -5.29 2.44
CA GLY A 106 16.89 -5.49 1.00
C GLY A 106 15.93 -6.52 0.40
N ILE A 107 15.05 -7.15 1.18
CA ILE A 107 14.03 -8.07 0.66
C ILE A 107 12.79 -7.32 0.17
N ASP A 108 12.09 -7.90 -0.79
CA ASP A 108 10.69 -7.52 -1.07
C ASP A 108 9.79 -7.92 0.08
N LEU A 109 9.00 -6.98 0.59
CA LEU A 109 8.01 -7.28 1.63
C LEU A 109 6.95 -8.23 1.06
N GLN A 110 6.68 -9.30 1.82
CA GLN A 110 5.62 -10.23 1.48
C GLN A 110 4.31 -9.80 2.13
N THR A 111 3.19 -10.28 1.61
CA THR A 111 1.85 -9.97 2.15
C THR A 111 1.73 -10.14 3.66
N GLU A 112 2.39 -11.16 4.23
CA GLU A 112 2.39 -11.37 5.69
C GLU A 112 3.09 -10.23 6.45
N HIS A 113 4.17 -9.67 5.90
CA HIS A 113 4.89 -8.53 6.46
C HIS A 113 4.03 -7.26 6.41
N GLU A 114 3.42 -6.99 5.26
CA GLU A 114 2.54 -5.82 5.03
C GLU A 114 1.32 -5.86 5.97
N ARG A 115 0.69 -7.02 6.10
CA ARG A 115 -0.43 -7.21 7.00
C ARG A 115 -0.03 -7.08 8.47
N TYR A 116 1.13 -7.60 8.84
CA TYR A 116 1.63 -7.44 10.20
C TYR A 116 1.84 -5.96 10.57
N LEU A 117 2.42 -5.17 9.66
CA LEU A 117 2.59 -3.73 9.86
C LEU A 117 1.23 -3.04 10.03
N THR A 118 0.28 -3.28 9.13
CA THR A 118 -1.02 -2.60 9.13
C THR A 118 -1.98 -3.08 10.21
N GLU A 119 -1.98 -4.38 10.56
CA GLU A 119 -2.96 -4.99 11.45
C GLU A 119 -2.46 -5.12 12.90
N GLN A 120 -1.16 -5.30 13.11
CA GLN A 120 -0.61 -5.56 14.44
C GLN A 120 0.20 -4.37 14.98
N VAL A 121 1.04 -3.76 14.16
CA VAL A 121 1.93 -2.67 14.60
C VAL A 121 1.19 -1.34 14.62
N PHE A 122 0.73 -0.86 13.47
CA PHE A 122 0.10 0.46 13.33
C PHE A 122 -1.42 0.45 13.54
N LYS A 123 -2.08 -0.67 13.29
CA LYS A 123 -3.54 -0.87 13.36
C LYS A 123 -4.32 0.14 12.51
N LYS A 124 -3.74 0.54 11.39
CA LYS A 124 -4.27 1.52 10.43
C LYS A 124 -3.46 1.46 9.14
N PRO A 125 -3.89 2.15 8.05
CA PRO A 125 -3.09 2.25 6.85
C PRO A 125 -1.71 2.87 7.12
N VAL A 126 -0.69 2.44 6.37
CA VAL A 126 0.68 2.89 6.53
C VAL A 126 1.36 3.06 5.17
N PHE A 127 2.08 4.17 4.99
CA PHE A 127 3.05 4.30 3.91
C PHE A 127 4.40 3.78 4.39
N VAL A 128 4.96 2.85 3.63
CA VAL A 128 6.37 2.45 3.77
C VAL A 128 7.16 3.20 2.72
N THR A 129 8.20 3.93 3.14
CA THR A 129 8.97 4.84 2.27
C THR A 129 10.44 4.44 2.18
N ASP A 130 11.16 5.04 1.25
CA ASP A 130 12.62 4.95 1.18
C ASP A 130 13.13 3.50 1.06
N TYR A 131 12.62 2.82 0.04
CA TYR A 131 12.99 1.44 -0.26
C TYR A 131 14.42 1.32 -0.79
N PRO A 132 15.08 0.17 -0.58
CA PRO A 132 16.35 -0.13 -1.24
C PRO A 132 16.26 -0.01 -2.75
N LYS A 133 17.24 0.64 -3.37
CA LYS A 133 17.27 0.88 -4.83
C LYS A 133 17.29 -0.41 -5.65
N GLU A 134 17.84 -1.48 -5.09
CA GLU A 134 18.01 -2.77 -5.76
C GLU A 134 16.69 -3.49 -6.02
N ILE A 135 15.62 -3.16 -5.24
CA ILE A 135 14.30 -3.78 -5.36
C ILE A 135 13.24 -2.85 -5.97
N LYS A 136 13.64 -1.68 -6.44
CA LYS A 136 12.74 -0.70 -7.06
C LYS A 136 13.22 -0.30 -8.45
N ALA A 137 12.36 0.35 -9.22
CA ALA A 137 12.65 0.71 -10.61
C ALA A 137 13.67 1.86 -10.72
N PHE A 138 14.45 1.84 -11.79
CA PHE A 138 15.58 2.76 -12.03
C PHE A 138 15.19 4.25 -12.16
N TYR A 139 13.94 4.54 -12.50
CA TYR A 139 13.43 5.90 -12.69
C TYR A 139 13.02 6.60 -11.39
N MET A 140 13.08 5.92 -10.27
CA MET A 140 12.78 6.48 -8.97
C MET A 140 13.96 7.30 -8.46
N ARG A 141 13.68 8.49 -7.92
CA ARG A 141 14.70 9.41 -7.44
C ARG A 141 15.55 8.79 -6.34
N MET A 142 16.87 8.83 -6.54
CA MET A 142 17.84 8.38 -5.54
C MET A 142 17.84 9.33 -4.33
N ASN A 143 17.79 8.77 -3.13
CA ASN A 143 17.99 9.53 -1.90
C ASN A 143 19.47 9.87 -1.70
N GLU A 144 19.75 10.86 -0.85
CA GLU A 144 21.12 11.35 -0.57
C GLU A 144 22.05 10.27 0.03
N ASP A 145 21.49 9.22 0.63
CA ASP A 145 22.23 8.10 1.19
C ASP A 145 22.86 7.18 0.12
N GLY A 146 22.47 7.34 -1.16
CA GLY A 146 22.93 6.53 -2.29
C GLY A 146 22.50 5.06 -2.24
N LYS A 147 21.65 4.66 -1.30
CA LYS A 147 21.21 3.28 -1.06
C LYS A 147 19.70 3.11 -1.24
N THR A 148 18.92 4.14 -0.93
CA THR A 148 17.47 4.12 -1.00
C THR A 148 16.95 5.04 -2.09
N VAL A 149 15.69 4.85 -2.46
CA VAL A 149 14.97 5.68 -3.42
C VAL A 149 13.70 6.26 -2.81
N ALA A 150 13.30 7.43 -3.28
CA ALA A 150 12.08 8.13 -2.87
C ALA A 150 10.83 7.43 -3.42
N ALA A 151 10.61 6.20 -3.00
CA ALA A 151 9.43 5.39 -3.27
C ALA A 151 8.54 5.34 -2.03
N ALA A 152 7.24 5.17 -2.22
CA ALA A 152 6.32 4.88 -1.14
C ALA A 152 5.22 3.93 -1.61
N ASP A 153 4.99 2.87 -0.83
CA ASP A 153 3.89 1.95 -1.02
C ASP A 153 2.87 2.17 0.10
N MET A 154 1.60 2.33 -0.26
CA MET A 154 0.50 2.48 0.67
C MET A 154 -0.09 1.11 0.99
N LEU A 155 0.07 0.69 2.22
CA LEU A 155 -0.44 -0.58 2.74
C LEU A 155 -1.74 -0.35 3.51
N VAL A 156 -2.72 -1.23 3.30
CA VAL A 156 -4.01 -1.16 4.01
C VAL A 156 -4.34 -2.48 4.71
N PRO A 157 -5.02 -2.46 5.86
CA PRO A 157 -5.41 -3.67 6.58
C PRO A 157 -6.26 -4.61 5.72
N GLY A 158 -5.99 -5.91 5.80
CA GLY A 158 -6.71 -6.96 5.09
C GLY A 158 -6.27 -7.20 3.65
N ILE A 159 -5.56 -6.24 3.03
CA ILE A 159 -5.15 -6.33 1.61
C ILE A 159 -3.63 -6.35 1.47
N GLY A 160 -2.89 -5.47 2.14
CA GLY A 160 -1.49 -5.17 1.90
C GLY A 160 -1.34 -3.97 0.98
N GLU A 161 -0.39 -3.99 0.04
CA GLU A 161 -0.17 -2.89 -0.90
C GLU A 161 -1.42 -2.60 -1.74
N LEU A 162 -1.88 -1.34 -1.69
CA LEU A 162 -2.98 -0.81 -2.49
C LEU A 162 -2.49 0.16 -3.57
N ILE A 163 -1.53 1.01 -3.25
CA ILE A 163 -0.95 1.99 -4.17
C ILE A 163 0.57 1.96 -4.01
N GLY A 164 1.29 1.87 -5.12
CA GLY A 164 2.74 2.06 -5.19
C GLY A 164 3.08 3.28 -6.02
N GLY A 165 4.07 4.05 -5.60
CA GLY A 165 4.52 5.22 -6.35
C GLY A 165 5.87 5.75 -5.89
N SER A 166 6.33 6.81 -6.55
CA SER A 166 7.63 7.42 -6.24
C SER A 166 7.73 8.86 -6.74
N GLN A 167 8.66 9.58 -6.17
CA GLN A 167 9.21 10.75 -6.86
C GLN A 167 10.13 10.27 -7.99
N ARG A 168 10.04 10.90 -9.16
CA ARG A 168 10.87 10.58 -10.31
C ARG A 168 12.25 11.22 -10.21
N GLU A 169 13.25 10.61 -10.81
CA GLU A 169 14.57 11.21 -11.01
C GLU A 169 14.45 12.37 -12.01
N GLU A 170 15.24 13.44 -11.82
CA GLU A 170 15.27 14.64 -12.67
C GLU A 170 16.34 14.54 -13.77
#